data_c412f15af260d2f38f57ae155471138e
#
_entry.id   c412f15af260d2f38f57ae155471138e
#
_cell.length_a   1.000
_cell.length_b   1.000
_cell.length_c   1.000
_cell.angle_alpha   90.00
_cell.angle_beta   90.00
_cell.angle_gamma   90.00
#
_symmetry.space_group_name_H-M   'P 1'
#
loop_
_entity.id
_entity.type
_entity.pdbx_description
1 polymer ?
#
loop_
_entity_poly.entity_id
_entity_poly.type
_entity_poly.pdbx_seq_one_letter_code
_entity_poly.pdbx_strand_id
1 'polypeptide(L)'
;MVNVVDLRKTYRTSHGLDTIRVDFSGQGPALSYRPKSVNAVDGISLSISPGEVLGLVGESGCGKSTLGRVVLRLLRASAGSVEFDGVPILHQPEKALRHFRRSAQIVFQNADSSLNPRLSVGEAIERPLALFNLVPTADRRRRMEALLDMVRLPRSYQTRYPHQLSGGEKQRVAIARALATEPKFIVCDEPVSALDVSVQAVIVNLMADLRDEFNLAYLFISHDLAVVAQISDRIAVMYKGGLCEIGVTAEILRRPRHPYTEALLSSLSVVDSENESRSGRLRLFGSIEAEDEQISGCRYQARCPYKVGAICETVTPPLRQISQGHSAACHLESVPANGVAPSYANPPRS
;
A
#
# COMPACT_ATOMS: atom_id res chain seq x y z
N MET A 1 -11.53 -6.12 -12.00
CA MET A 1 -11.06 -4.85 -12.58
C MET A 1 -9.52 -4.75 -12.59
N VAL A 2 -8.86 -4.81 -11.44
CA VAL A 2 -7.39 -4.91 -11.36
C VAL A 2 -7.02 -6.32 -10.96
N ASN A 3 -6.12 -6.96 -11.70
CA ASN A 3 -5.57 -8.28 -11.38
C ASN A 3 -4.04 -8.21 -11.42
N VAL A 4 -3.41 -8.63 -10.34
CA VAL A 4 -1.96 -8.60 -10.14
C VAL A 4 -1.50 -10.02 -9.88
N VAL A 5 -0.51 -10.52 -10.65
CA VAL A 5 -0.01 -11.89 -10.53
C VAL A 5 1.51 -11.88 -10.45
N ASP A 6 2.04 -12.47 -9.38
CA ASP A 6 3.48 -12.63 -9.07
C ASP A 6 4.30 -11.36 -9.34
N LEU A 7 3.75 -10.21 -8.94
CA LEU A 7 4.37 -8.92 -9.23
C LEU A 7 5.64 -8.74 -8.41
N ARG A 8 6.72 -8.32 -9.10
CA ARG A 8 8.03 -8.09 -8.50
C ARG A 8 8.59 -6.72 -8.89
N LYS A 9 9.21 -6.06 -7.92
CA LYS A 9 9.99 -4.85 -8.13
C LYS A 9 11.27 -4.89 -7.31
N THR A 10 12.39 -4.98 -8.01
CA THR A 10 13.72 -4.97 -7.42
C THR A 10 14.41 -3.66 -7.75
N TYR A 11 14.98 -3.02 -6.74
CA TYR A 11 15.91 -1.90 -6.92
C TYR A 11 17.34 -2.41 -6.77
N ARG A 12 18.22 -1.95 -7.65
CA ARG A 12 19.66 -2.20 -7.56
C ARG A 12 20.32 -0.94 -7.02
N THR A 13 20.99 -1.06 -5.89
CA THR A 13 21.78 0.03 -5.33
C THR A 13 23.20 -0.10 -5.86
N SER A 14 23.64 0.89 -6.64
CA SER A 14 24.96 0.88 -7.31
C SER A 14 26.00 1.74 -6.60
N HIS A 15 25.75 2.22 -5.38
CA HIS A 15 26.61 3.18 -4.72
C HIS A 15 27.07 2.70 -3.34
N GLY A 16 28.38 2.42 -3.22
CA GLY A 16 29.08 2.18 -1.96
C GLY A 16 30.30 1.27 -2.15
N LEU A 17 31.35 1.50 -1.36
CA LEU A 17 32.54 0.64 -1.28
C LEU A 17 32.17 -0.78 -0.79
N ASP A 18 31.02 -0.94 -0.14
CA ASP A 18 30.46 -2.22 0.35
C ASP A 18 30.05 -3.19 -0.76
N THR A 19 30.05 -2.75 -2.03
CA THR A 19 29.71 -3.59 -3.20
C THR A 19 30.93 -4.28 -3.79
N ILE A 20 32.14 -3.93 -3.33
CA ILE A 20 33.40 -4.51 -3.81
C ILE A 20 33.87 -5.55 -2.78
N ARG A 21 33.82 -6.83 -3.15
CA ARG A 21 34.49 -7.90 -2.40
C ARG A 21 35.80 -8.25 -3.08
N VAL A 22 36.86 -8.28 -2.28
CA VAL A 22 38.15 -8.81 -2.69
C VAL A 22 38.18 -10.26 -2.26
N ASP A 23 38.10 -11.18 -3.21
CA ASP A 23 38.22 -12.61 -2.94
C ASP A 23 39.67 -13.03 -3.11
N PHE A 24 40.26 -13.62 -2.09
CA PHE A 24 41.64 -14.14 -2.09
C PHE A 24 41.64 -15.66 -2.33
N SER A 25 40.93 -16.13 -3.35
CA SER A 25 40.96 -17.56 -3.73
C SER A 25 42.16 -17.87 -4.63
N GLY A 26 43.29 -18.20 -4.04
CA GLY A 26 44.36 -19.06 -4.60
C GLY A 26 45.19 -18.58 -5.80
N GLN A 27 44.81 -17.61 -6.59
CA GLN A 27 45.52 -17.11 -7.79
C GLN A 27 45.61 -15.59 -7.90
N GLY A 28 45.50 -14.88 -6.79
CA GLY A 28 45.54 -13.41 -6.75
C GLY A 28 44.19 -12.77 -6.37
N PRO A 29 44.20 -11.48 -6.00
CA PRO A 29 42.98 -10.79 -5.59
C PRO A 29 42.01 -10.61 -6.77
N ALA A 30 40.86 -11.28 -6.73
CA ALA A 30 39.77 -11.06 -7.68
C ALA A 30 38.76 -10.05 -7.11
N LEU A 31 38.60 -8.93 -7.78
CA LEU A 31 37.57 -7.92 -7.45
C LEU A 31 36.23 -8.38 -8.02
N SER A 32 35.30 -8.78 -7.12
CA SER A 32 33.92 -9.07 -7.54
C SER A 32 33.00 -7.92 -7.13
N TYR A 33 32.24 -7.39 -8.12
CA TYR A 33 31.22 -6.38 -7.91
C TYR A 33 29.84 -7.06 -7.73
N ARG A 34 29.28 -7.02 -6.55
CA ARG A 34 27.91 -7.48 -6.30
C ARG A 34 27.05 -6.30 -5.87
N PRO A 35 26.25 -5.74 -6.79
CA PRO A 35 25.31 -4.70 -6.42
C PRO A 35 24.29 -5.25 -5.42
N LYS A 36 24.10 -4.54 -4.31
CA LYS A 36 23.02 -4.83 -3.38
C LYS A 36 21.69 -4.64 -4.11
N SER A 37 20.77 -5.57 -3.96
CA SER A 37 19.44 -5.48 -4.53
C SER A 37 18.38 -5.60 -3.44
N VAL A 38 17.41 -4.68 -3.45
CA VAL A 38 16.29 -4.67 -2.53
C VAL A 38 15.01 -5.03 -3.28
N ASN A 39 14.34 -6.09 -2.86
CA ASN A 39 13.04 -6.50 -3.40
C ASN A 39 11.92 -5.74 -2.69
N ALA A 40 11.58 -4.56 -3.19
CA ALA A 40 10.52 -3.74 -2.60
C ALA A 40 9.11 -4.34 -2.81
N VAL A 41 8.93 -5.11 -3.88
CA VAL A 41 7.74 -5.95 -4.14
C VAL A 41 8.27 -7.30 -4.60
N ASP A 42 7.81 -8.37 -3.96
CA ASP A 42 8.37 -9.71 -4.19
C ASP A 42 7.30 -10.79 -4.18
N GLY A 43 6.75 -11.06 -5.37
CA GLY A 43 5.80 -12.13 -5.61
C GLY A 43 4.38 -11.81 -5.13
N ILE A 44 3.93 -10.55 -5.26
CA ILE A 44 2.58 -10.16 -4.83
C ILE A 44 1.54 -10.53 -5.88
N SER A 45 0.51 -11.27 -5.42
CA SER A 45 -0.70 -11.55 -6.19
C SER A 45 -1.93 -11.07 -5.42
N LEU A 46 -2.76 -10.24 -6.06
CA LEU A 46 -4.01 -9.73 -5.50
C LEU A 46 -4.97 -9.30 -6.62
N SER A 47 -6.24 -9.19 -6.28
CA SER A 47 -7.27 -8.68 -7.19
C SER A 47 -8.10 -7.61 -6.50
N ILE A 48 -8.61 -6.64 -7.27
CA ILE A 48 -9.52 -5.60 -6.83
C ILE A 48 -10.71 -5.57 -7.80
N SER A 49 -11.91 -5.70 -7.27
CA SER A 49 -13.16 -5.67 -8.03
C SER A 49 -13.65 -4.23 -8.27
N PRO A 50 -14.57 -3.99 -9.22
CA PRO A 50 -15.23 -2.69 -9.32
C PRO A 50 -15.96 -2.34 -8.02
N GLY A 51 -15.86 -1.08 -7.58
CA GLY A 51 -16.48 -0.59 -6.34
C GLY A 51 -15.82 -1.10 -5.04
N GLU A 52 -14.80 -1.95 -5.12
CA GLU A 52 -14.10 -2.51 -3.95
C GLU A 52 -13.02 -1.57 -3.44
N VAL A 53 -12.91 -1.45 -2.12
CA VAL A 53 -11.75 -0.86 -1.44
C VAL A 53 -10.87 -1.96 -0.87
N LEU A 54 -9.70 -2.18 -1.48
CA LEU A 54 -8.65 -3.01 -0.91
C LEU A 54 -7.69 -2.13 -0.11
N GLY A 55 -7.71 -2.29 1.21
CA GLY A 55 -6.75 -1.66 2.11
C GLY A 55 -5.39 -2.37 2.04
N LEU A 56 -4.30 -1.63 1.97
CA LEU A 56 -2.95 -2.15 2.02
C LEU A 56 -2.21 -1.56 3.20
N VAL A 57 -1.91 -2.38 4.20
CA VAL A 57 -1.27 -1.95 5.45
C VAL A 57 0.08 -2.63 5.65
N GLY A 58 0.91 -2.01 6.49
CA GLY A 58 2.23 -2.52 6.87
C GLY A 58 3.14 -1.39 7.32
N GLU A 59 4.27 -1.73 7.93
CA GLU A 59 5.25 -0.75 8.40
C GLU A 59 5.80 0.14 7.27
N SER A 60 6.31 1.33 7.63
CA SER A 60 6.99 2.22 6.67
C SER A 60 8.16 1.49 6.00
N GLY A 61 8.33 1.71 4.69
CA GLY A 61 9.40 1.06 3.92
C GLY A 61 9.14 -0.38 3.48
N CYS A 62 8.03 -1.02 3.85
CA CYS A 62 7.75 -2.42 3.43
C CYS A 62 7.37 -2.59 1.95
N GLY A 63 7.25 -1.50 1.16
CA GLY A 63 7.01 -1.55 -0.29
C GLY A 63 5.62 -1.15 -0.78
N LYS A 64 4.69 -0.72 0.08
CA LYS A 64 3.29 -0.36 -0.26
C LYS A 64 3.18 0.66 -1.40
N SER A 65 3.83 1.82 -1.24
CA SER A 65 3.82 2.88 -2.27
C SER A 65 4.48 2.42 -3.58
N THR A 66 5.50 1.56 -3.48
CA THR A 66 6.12 0.95 -4.66
C THR A 66 5.10 0.06 -5.39
N LEU A 67 4.37 -0.78 -4.67
CA LEU A 67 3.30 -1.62 -5.25
C LEU A 67 2.26 -0.78 -5.97
N GLY A 68 1.70 0.24 -5.32
CA GLY A 68 0.72 1.14 -5.93
C GLY A 68 1.22 1.82 -7.21
N ARG A 69 2.48 2.30 -7.19
CA ARG A 69 3.09 2.93 -8.37
C ARG A 69 3.40 1.95 -9.50
N VAL A 70 3.73 0.70 -9.19
CA VAL A 70 3.92 -0.35 -10.21
C VAL A 70 2.58 -0.76 -10.81
N VAL A 71 1.54 -0.93 -10.01
CA VAL A 71 0.16 -1.22 -10.47
C VAL A 71 -0.35 -0.14 -11.43
N LEU A 72 -0.04 1.13 -11.16
CA LEU A 72 -0.36 2.24 -12.06
C LEU A 72 0.64 2.42 -13.22
N ARG A 73 1.62 1.52 -13.38
CA ARG A 73 2.65 1.62 -14.41
C ARG A 73 3.42 2.98 -14.36
N LEU A 74 3.48 3.62 -13.17
CA LEU A 74 4.35 4.78 -12.90
C LEU A 74 5.79 4.33 -12.66
N LEU A 75 5.98 3.10 -12.17
CA LEU A 75 7.25 2.40 -12.06
C LEU A 75 7.19 1.13 -12.90
N ARG A 76 8.30 0.78 -13.57
CA ARG A 76 8.41 -0.49 -14.30
C ARG A 76 8.53 -1.65 -13.31
N ALA A 77 7.73 -2.69 -13.51
CA ALA A 77 7.90 -3.95 -12.81
C ALA A 77 9.23 -4.63 -13.20
N SER A 78 9.77 -5.45 -12.30
CA SER A 78 10.91 -6.32 -12.62
C SER A 78 10.46 -7.68 -13.17
N ALA A 79 9.29 -8.18 -12.71
CA ALA A 79 8.63 -9.39 -13.18
C ALA A 79 7.13 -9.37 -12.79
N GLY A 80 6.38 -10.36 -13.27
CA GLY A 80 4.95 -10.53 -13.01
C GLY A 80 4.07 -9.81 -14.01
N SER A 81 2.76 -9.77 -13.75
CA SER A 81 1.77 -9.13 -14.62
C SER A 81 0.78 -8.27 -13.84
N VAL A 82 0.25 -7.26 -14.51
CA VAL A 82 -0.87 -6.44 -14.05
C VAL A 82 -1.85 -6.29 -15.21
N GLU A 83 -3.10 -6.61 -14.94
CA GLU A 83 -4.22 -6.43 -15.89
C GLU A 83 -5.19 -5.41 -15.32
N PHE A 84 -5.72 -4.57 -16.20
CA PHE A 84 -6.78 -3.62 -15.91
C PHE A 84 -7.95 -3.84 -16.89
N ASP A 85 -9.12 -4.15 -16.38
CA ASP A 85 -10.31 -4.55 -17.18
C ASP A 85 -9.97 -5.68 -18.18
N GLY A 86 -9.16 -6.67 -17.78
CA GLY A 86 -8.71 -7.78 -18.62
C GLY A 86 -7.61 -7.45 -19.61
N VAL A 87 -7.09 -6.21 -19.61
CA VAL A 87 -6.03 -5.77 -20.53
C VAL A 87 -4.70 -5.76 -19.79
N PRO A 88 -3.67 -6.53 -20.24
CA PRO A 88 -2.33 -6.46 -19.68
C PRO A 88 -1.70 -5.08 -19.92
N ILE A 89 -1.21 -4.41 -18.84
CA ILE A 89 -0.72 -3.02 -18.94
C ILE A 89 0.79 -2.87 -18.87
N LEU A 90 1.53 -3.84 -18.29
CA LEU A 90 2.95 -3.67 -18.00
C LEU A 90 3.83 -3.50 -19.26
N HIS A 91 3.47 -4.16 -20.36
CA HIS A 91 4.25 -4.17 -21.60
C HIS A 91 3.65 -3.29 -22.71
N GLN A 92 2.54 -2.58 -22.41
CA GLN A 92 1.91 -1.68 -23.38
C GLN A 92 2.82 -0.48 -23.68
N PRO A 93 2.88 -0.01 -24.96
CA PRO A 93 3.52 1.24 -25.29
C PRO A 93 2.80 2.43 -24.68
N GLU A 94 3.51 3.52 -24.36
CA GLU A 94 2.93 4.70 -23.67
C GLU A 94 1.67 5.27 -24.36
N LYS A 95 1.63 5.24 -25.70
CA LYS A 95 0.46 5.71 -26.46
C LYS A 95 -0.79 4.87 -26.18
N ALA A 96 -0.66 3.56 -25.98
CA ALA A 96 -1.77 2.65 -25.67
C ALA A 96 -2.24 2.82 -24.22
N LEU A 97 -1.41 3.32 -23.32
CA LEU A 97 -1.77 3.57 -21.92
C LEU A 97 -2.66 4.79 -21.72
N ARG A 98 -2.95 5.60 -22.73
CA ARG A 98 -3.77 6.83 -22.57
C ARG A 98 -5.14 6.54 -21.96
N HIS A 99 -5.81 5.47 -22.40
CA HIS A 99 -7.10 5.07 -21.83
C HIS A 99 -6.96 4.59 -20.39
N PHE A 100 -5.95 3.77 -20.11
CA PHE A 100 -5.64 3.33 -18.74
C PHE A 100 -5.34 4.52 -17.82
N ARG A 101 -4.51 5.48 -18.25
CA ARG A 101 -4.18 6.68 -17.45
C ARG A 101 -5.37 7.60 -17.20
N ARG A 102 -6.39 7.57 -18.06
CA ARG A 102 -7.67 8.23 -17.78
C ARG A 102 -8.45 7.48 -16.69
N SER A 103 -8.52 6.17 -16.81
CA SER A 103 -9.38 5.31 -15.97
C SER A 103 -8.74 4.94 -14.62
N ALA A 104 -7.41 5.08 -14.47
CA ALA A 104 -6.67 4.75 -13.26
C ALA A 104 -5.84 5.96 -12.80
N GLN A 105 -6.11 6.47 -11.61
CA GLN A 105 -5.53 7.69 -11.05
C GLN A 105 -4.79 7.42 -9.74
N ILE A 106 -4.07 8.44 -9.24
CA ILE A 106 -3.37 8.39 -7.96
C ILE A 106 -3.65 9.65 -7.14
N VAL A 107 -3.89 9.45 -5.86
CA VAL A 107 -3.85 10.49 -4.83
C VAL A 107 -2.60 10.23 -3.99
N PHE A 108 -1.66 11.18 -3.99
CA PHE A 108 -0.36 11.04 -3.33
C PHE A 108 -0.43 11.38 -1.84
N GLN A 109 0.52 10.86 -1.07
CA GLN A 109 0.72 11.07 0.35
C GLN A 109 0.85 12.55 0.73
N ASN A 110 1.61 13.31 -0.04
CA ASN A 110 1.85 14.73 0.22
C ASN A 110 1.18 15.58 -0.87
N ALA A 111 0.04 16.19 -0.49
CA ALA A 111 -0.71 17.08 -1.38
C ALA A 111 0.12 18.32 -1.77
N ASP A 112 1.01 18.82 -0.88
CA ASP A 112 1.89 19.96 -1.19
C ASP A 112 2.82 19.68 -2.37
N SER A 113 3.44 18.50 -2.38
CA SER A 113 4.34 18.12 -3.48
C SER A 113 3.60 17.69 -4.75
N SER A 114 2.32 17.31 -4.62
CA SER A 114 1.51 16.84 -5.74
C SER A 114 0.83 17.97 -6.53
N LEU A 115 0.62 19.13 -5.90
CA LEU A 115 0.03 20.30 -6.53
C LEU A 115 1.15 21.24 -7.00
N ASN A 116 1.06 21.71 -8.26
CA ASN A 116 2.00 22.71 -8.76
C ASN A 116 1.71 24.05 -8.07
N PRO A 117 2.65 24.63 -7.29
CA PRO A 117 2.43 25.86 -6.55
C PRO A 117 2.17 27.11 -7.42
N ARG A 118 2.48 27.01 -8.73
CA ARG A 118 2.28 28.09 -9.71
C ARG A 118 0.90 28.08 -10.36
N LEU A 119 0.11 27.04 -10.13
CA LEU A 119 -1.24 26.90 -10.68
C LEU A 119 -2.26 27.20 -9.59
N SER A 120 -3.33 27.90 -9.95
CA SER A 120 -4.51 28.02 -9.11
C SER A 120 -5.21 26.66 -8.96
N VAL A 121 -6.09 26.54 -7.99
CA VAL A 121 -6.94 25.37 -7.76
C VAL A 121 -7.74 25.03 -9.01
N GLY A 122 -8.37 26.03 -9.64
CA GLY A 122 -9.13 25.84 -10.88
C GLY A 122 -8.27 25.28 -12.00
N GLU A 123 -7.11 25.88 -12.26
CA GLU A 123 -6.17 25.42 -13.30
C GLU A 123 -5.69 23.98 -13.02
N ALA A 124 -5.41 23.64 -11.76
CA ALA A 124 -4.98 22.30 -11.38
C ALA A 124 -6.05 21.22 -11.66
N ILE A 125 -7.34 21.56 -11.47
CA ILE A 125 -8.47 20.65 -11.74
C ILE A 125 -8.84 20.63 -13.22
N GLU A 126 -8.75 21.77 -13.92
CA GLU A 126 -9.07 21.85 -15.36
C GLU A 126 -8.04 21.16 -16.26
N ARG A 127 -6.79 21.08 -15.80
CA ARG A 127 -5.70 20.49 -16.59
C ARG A 127 -5.96 19.05 -17.07
N PRO A 128 -6.42 18.10 -16.23
CA PRO A 128 -6.84 16.77 -16.69
C PRO A 128 -7.99 16.81 -17.68
N LEU A 129 -8.98 17.69 -17.49
CA LEU A 129 -10.11 17.86 -18.42
C LEU A 129 -9.63 18.24 -19.82
N ALA A 130 -8.66 19.16 -19.88
CA ALA A 130 -8.05 19.60 -21.14
C ALA A 130 -7.17 18.51 -21.76
N LEU A 131 -6.33 17.84 -20.97
CA LEU A 131 -5.38 16.82 -21.44
C LEU A 131 -6.08 15.63 -22.11
N PHE A 132 -7.20 15.20 -21.53
CA PHE A 132 -7.97 14.06 -22.03
C PHE A 132 -9.12 14.47 -22.96
N ASN A 133 -9.36 15.77 -23.18
CA ASN A 133 -10.46 16.32 -23.97
C ASN A 133 -11.83 15.79 -23.50
N LEU A 134 -12.07 15.83 -22.18
CA LEU A 134 -13.25 15.21 -21.56
C LEU A 134 -14.51 16.05 -21.76
N VAL A 135 -14.34 17.37 -21.80
CA VAL A 135 -15.42 18.32 -22.04
C VAL A 135 -14.97 19.44 -22.99
N PRO A 136 -15.86 20.06 -23.76
CA PRO A 136 -15.56 21.25 -24.54
C PRO A 136 -14.94 22.36 -23.69
N THR A 137 -14.12 23.21 -24.29
CA THR A 137 -13.46 24.30 -23.57
C THR A 137 -14.43 25.21 -22.83
N ALA A 138 -15.58 25.51 -23.44
CA ALA A 138 -16.63 26.34 -22.84
C ALA A 138 -17.23 25.75 -21.54
N ASP A 139 -17.24 24.42 -21.40
CA ASP A 139 -17.85 23.71 -20.28
C ASP A 139 -16.85 23.36 -19.17
N ARG A 140 -15.55 23.54 -19.40
CA ARG A 140 -14.49 23.13 -18.44
C ARG A 140 -14.66 23.82 -17.08
N ARG A 141 -14.95 25.12 -17.08
CA ARG A 141 -15.20 25.86 -15.85
C ARG A 141 -16.37 25.29 -15.06
N ARG A 142 -17.50 25.03 -15.73
CA ARG A 142 -18.69 24.43 -15.09
C ARG A 142 -18.38 23.06 -14.50
N ARG A 143 -17.61 22.23 -15.22
CA ARG A 143 -17.17 20.91 -14.73
C ARG A 143 -16.21 21.03 -13.55
N MET A 144 -15.28 21.96 -13.58
CA MET A 144 -14.37 22.25 -12.47
C MET A 144 -15.13 22.70 -11.22
N GLU A 145 -16.12 23.59 -11.36
CA GLU A 145 -16.97 24.03 -10.24
C GLU A 145 -17.75 22.85 -9.63
N ALA A 146 -18.29 21.95 -10.46
CA ALA A 146 -18.93 20.73 -9.98
C ALA A 146 -17.97 19.81 -9.22
N LEU A 147 -16.71 19.69 -9.67
CA LEU A 147 -15.69 18.91 -8.97
C LEU A 147 -15.32 19.53 -7.62
N LEU A 148 -15.31 20.86 -7.48
CA LEU A 148 -15.13 21.51 -6.18
C LEU A 148 -16.29 21.19 -5.24
N ASP A 149 -17.54 21.26 -5.73
CA ASP A 149 -18.72 20.92 -4.95
C ASP A 149 -18.67 19.46 -4.46
N MET A 150 -18.28 18.50 -5.33
CA MET A 150 -18.11 17.07 -4.97
C MET A 150 -17.13 16.86 -3.82
N VAL A 151 -16.04 17.61 -3.76
CA VAL A 151 -15.07 17.52 -2.66
C VAL A 151 -15.38 18.49 -1.51
N ARG A 152 -16.56 19.08 -1.50
CA ARG A 152 -17.06 19.99 -0.46
C ARG A 152 -16.14 21.22 -0.25
N LEU A 153 -15.64 21.79 -1.35
CA LEU A 153 -14.90 23.05 -1.36
C LEU A 153 -15.74 24.16 -2.01
N PRO A 154 -15.73 25.39 -1.45
CA PRO A 154 -16.40 26.53 -2.07
C PRO A 154 -15.88 26.81 -3.49
N ARG A 155 -16.75 27.13 -4.43
CA ARG A 155 -16.38 27.47 -5.82
C ARG A 155 -15.43 28.68 -5.89
N SER A 156 -15.48 29.58 -4.91
CA SER A 156 -14.55 30.72 -4.80
C SER A 156 -13.08 30.29 -4.65
N TYR A 157 -12.80 29.00 -4.30
CA TYR A 157 -11.45 28.50 -4.18
C TYR A 157 -10.74 28.33 -5.53
N GLN A 158 -11.47 28.39 -6.65
CA GLN A 158 -10.89 28.25 -8.00
C GLN A 158 -9.73 29.22 -8.26
N THR A 159 -9.73 30.41 -7.65
CA THR A 159 -8.68 31.43 -7.81
C THR A 159 -7.56 31.34 -6.77
N ARG A 160 -7.71 30.52 -5.73
CA ARG A 160 -6.69 30.34 -4.70
C ARG A 160 -5.53 29.50 -5.22
N TYR A 161 -4.37 29.72 -4.64
CA TYR A 161 -3.15 28.94 -4.88
C TYR A 161 -2.90 27.96 -3.73
N PRO A 162 -2.13 26.88 -3.94
CA PRO A 162 -1.88 25.85 -2.92
C PRO A 162 -1.37 26.42 -1.58
N HIS A 163 -0.53 27.44 -1.58
CA HIS A 163 -0.03 28.08 -0.35
C HIS A 163 -1.11 28.80 0.49
N GLN A 164 -2.29 29.03 -0.07
CA GLN A 164 -3.43 29.67 0.60
C GLN A 164 -4.43 28.65 1.19
N LEU A 165 -4.09 27.34 1.13
CA LEU A 165 -4.95 26.23 1.55
C LEU A 165 -4.37 25.52 2.75
N SER A 166 -5.24 25.03 3.64
CA SER A 166 -4.89 24.08 4.69
C SER A 166 -4.52 22.70 4.09
N GLY A 167 -3.87 21.84 4.87
CA GLY A 167 -3.52 20.47 4.43
C GLY A 167 -4.71 19.66 3.93
N GLY A 168 -5.83 19.69 4.67
CA GLY A 168 -7.07 19.00 4.28
C GLY A 168 -7.73 19.58 3.03
N GLU A 169 -7.67 20.90 2.82
CA GLU A 169 -8.16 21.54 1.59
C GLU A 169 -7.30 21.17 0.38
N LYS A 170 -5.97 21.16 0.52
CA LYS A 170 -5.05 20.67 -0.53
C LYS A 170 -5.34 19.24 -0.92
N GLN A 171 -5.61 18.39 0.09
CA GLN A 171 -5.94 16.98 -0.16
C GLN A 171 -7.26 16.85 -0.93
N ARG A 172 -8.30 17.63 -0.59
CA ARG A 172 -9.55 17.66 -1.35
C ARG A 172 -9.34 18.14 -2.79
N VAL A 173 -8.47 19.12 -3.03
CA VAL A 173 -8.09 19.55 -4.39
C VAL A 173 -7.40 18.42 -5.15
N ALA A 174 -6.49 17.66 -4.51
CA ALA A 174 -5.83 16.52 -5.12
C ALA A 174 -6.83 15.40 -5.48
N ILE A 175 -7.84 15.15 -4.63
CA ILE A 175 -8.95 14.23 -4.91
C ILE A 175 -9.79 14.74 -6.08
N ALA A 176 -10.20 16.02 -6.10
CA ALA A 176 -10.95 16.62 -7.20
C ALA A 176 -10.22 16.50 -8.55
N ARG A 177 -8.90 16.74 -8.54
CA ARG A 177 -8.04 16.56 -9.71
C ARG A 177 -8.03 15.11 -10.21
N ALA A 178 -7.98 14.12 -9.32
CA ALA A 178 -8.04 12.72 -9.68
C ALA A 178 -9.41 12.36 -10.27
N LEU A 179 -10.51 12.87 -9.70
CA LEU A 179 -11.87 12.65 -10.17
C LEU A 179 -12.17 13.32 -11.52
N ALA A 180 -11.41 14.34 -11.90
CA ALA A 180 -11.63 15.09 -13.15
C ALA A 180 -11.57 14.20 -14.40
N THR A 181 -10.86 13.07 -14.34
CA THR A 181 -10.76 12.11 -15.46
C THR A 181 -11.90 11.08 -15.49
N GLU A 182 -12.81 11.11 -14.52
CA GLU A 182 -13.86 10.10 -14.33
C GLU A 182 -13.24 8.68 -14.23
N PRO A 183 -12.34 8.48 -13.25
CA PRO A 183 -11.61 7.22 -13.13
C PRO A 183 -12.54 6.10 -12.65
N LYS A 184 -12.13 4.84 -12.92
CA LYS A 184 -12.73 3.65 -12.32
C LYS A 184 -11.95 3.16 -11.12
N PHE A 185 -10.64 3.49 -11.06
CA PHE A 185 -9.71 3.02 -10.06
C PHE A 185 -8.80 4.14 -9.57
N ILE A 186 -8.59 4.23 -8.26
CA ILE A 186 -7.68 5.19 -7.67
C ILE A 186 -6.75 4.48 -6.67
N VAL A 187 -5.45 4.69 -6.83
CA VAL A 187 -4.47 4.36 -5.79
C VAL A 187 -4.37 5.55 -4.85
N CYS A 188 -4.67 5.34 -3.58
CA CYS A 188 -4.59 6.33 -2.53
C CYS A 188 -3.33 6.03 -1.70
N ASP A 189 -2.21 6.69 -2.03
CA ASP A 189 -0.91 6.45 -1.40
C ASP A 189 -0.78 7.33 -0.14
N GLU A 190 -1.15 6.77 1.03
CA GLU A 190 -1.18 7.45 2.35
C GLU A 190 -1.94 8.79 2.34
N PRO A 191 -3.20 8.85 1.86
CA PRO A 191 -3.88 10.10 1.54
C PRO A 191 -4.19 10.99 2.76
N VAL A 192 -4.02 10.49 3.98
CA VAL A 192 -4.37 11.21 5.22
C VAL A 192 -3.23 11.26 6.25
N SER A 193 -2.06 10.67 5.97
CA SER A 193 -0.97 10.50 6.95
C SER A 193 -0.36 11.81 7.48
N ALA A 194 -0.47 12.90 6.73
CA ALA A 194 0.05 14.22 7.09
C ALA A 194 -1.02 15.15 7.72
N LEU A 195 -2.20 14.63 8.01
CA LEU A 195 -3.34 15.40 8.51
C LEU A 195 -3.62 15.07 9.97
N ASP A 196 -4.22 16.01 10.71
CA ASP A 196 -4.72 15.73 12.05
C ASP A 196 -5.93 14.77 12.03
N VAL A 197 -6.18 14.09 13.15
CA VAL A 197 -7.18 12.99 13.26
C VAL A 197 -8.58 13.44 12.85
N SER A 198 -8.97 14.67 13.18
CA SER A 198 -10.31 15.20 12.84
C SER A 198 -10.47 15.40 11.34
N VAL A 199 -9.44 15.90 10.68
CA VAL A 199 -9.41 16.10 9.22
C VAL A 199 -9.28 14.77 8.49
N GLN A 200 -8.52 13.80 9.04
CA GLN A 200 -8.45 12.44 8.49
C GLN A 200 -9.84 11.81 8.35
N ALA A 201 -10.64 11.84 9.43
CA ALA A 201 -11.99 11.28 9.40
C ALA A 201 -12.88 11.93 8.32
N VAL A 202 -12.78 13.25 8.16
CA VAL A 202 -13.53 13.99 7.12
C VAL A 202 -13.12 13.57 5.71
N ILE A 203 -11.82 13.35 5.45
CA ILE A 203 -11.33 12.92 4.13
C ILE A 203 -11.70 11.46 3.86
N VAL A 204 -11.59 10.57 4.86
CA VAL A 204 -11.96 9.15 4.71
C VAL A 204 -13.46 9.01 4.40
N ASN A 205 -14.32 9.75 5.12
CA ASN A 205 -15.76 9.76 4.85
C ASN A 205 -16.08 10.32 3.45
N LEU A 206 -15.41 11.41 3.04
CA LEU A 206 -15.56 11.94 1.69
C LEU A 206 -15.19 10.89 0.63
N MET A 207 -14.10 10.13 0.83
CA MET A 207 -13.68 9.10 -0.11
C MET A 207 -14.67 7.92 -0.14
N ALA A 208 -15.28 7.56 1.00
CA ALA A 208 -16.33 6.55 1.07
C ALA A 208 -17.59 7.00 0.29
N ASP A 209 -18.03 8.24 0.47
CA ASP A 209 -19.18 8.78 -0.26
C ASP A 209 -18.91 8.80 -1.79
N LEU A 210 -17.72 9.24 -2.20
CA LEU A 210 -17.32 9.25 -3.62
C LEU A 210 -17.24 7.83 -4.22
N ARG A 211 -16.78 6.84 -3.43
CA ARG A 211 -16.81 5.44 -3.85
C ARG A 211 -18.23 4.99 -4.17
N ASP A 212 -19.15 5.23 -3.25
CA ASP A 212 -20.53 4.78 -3.36
C ASP A 212 -21.27 5.51 -4.50
N GLU A 213 -21.04 6.82 -4.67
CA GLU A 213 -21.67 7.63 -5.71
C GLU A 213 -21.18 7.27 -7.12
N PHE A 214 -19.86 7.02 -7.28
CA PHE A 214 -19.25 6.78 -8.59
C PHE A 214 -18.81 5.34 -8.83
N ASN A 215 -19.13 4.41 -7.92
CA ASN A 215 -18.70 3.00 -7.97
C ASN A 215 -17.18 2.85 -8.17
N LEU A 216 -16.40 3.67 -7.44
CA LEU A 216 -14.95 3.72 -7.55
C LEU A 216 -14.32 2.53 -6.84
N ALA A 217 -13.29 1.96 -7.44
CA ALA A 217 -12.43 1.02 -6.73
C ALA A 217 -11.18 1.72 -6.22
N TYR A 218 -10.75 1.35 -5.00
CA TYR A 218 -9.55 1.90 -4.38
C TYR A 218 -8.52 0.82 -4.04
N LEU A 219 -7.24 1.14 -4.25
CA LEU A 219 -6.15 0.56 -3.47
C LEU A 219 -5.76 1.61 -2.42
N PHE A 220 -6.25 1.43 -1.19
CA PHE A 220 -6.05 2.38 -0.11
C PHE A 220 -4.85 1.99 0.75
N ILE A 221 -3.75 2.72 0.61
CA ILE A 221 -2.48 2.46 1.28
C ILE A 221 -2.40 3.34 2.52
N SER A 222 -2.12 2.72 3.67
CA SER A 222 -1.81 3.43 4.92
C SER A 222 -0.89 2.58 5.80
N HIS A 223 -0.19 3.22 6.73
CA HIS A 223 0.47 2.53 7.84
C HIS A 223 -0.46 2.40 9.06
N ASP A 224 -1.57 3.11 9.09
CA ASP A 224 -2.58 3.06 10.14
C ASP A 224 -3.70 2.07 9.77
N LEU A 225 -3.74 0.95 10.50
CA LEU A 225 -4.73 -0.10 10.29
C LEU A 225 -6.16 0.36 10.70
N ALA A 226 -6.30 1.30 11.67
CA ALA A 226 -7.61 1.80 12.08
C ALA A 226 -8.27 2.61 10.95
N VAL A 227 -7.48 3.47 10.30
CA VAL A 227 -7.94 4.26 9.14
C VAL A 227 -8.35 3.34 7.99
N VAL A 228 -7.54 2.31 7.71
CA VAL A 228 -7.83 1.34 6.64
C VAL A 228 -9.08 0.53 6.95
N ALA A 229 -9.24 0.08 8.19
CA ALA A 229 -10.40 -0.71 8.63
C ALA A 229 -11.73 0.05 8.50
N GLN A 230 -11.69 1.38 8.57
CA GLN A 230 -12.88 2.23 8.45
C GLN A 230 -13.46 2.26 7.04
N ILE A 231 -12.62 2.14 5.99
CA ILE A 231 -13.06 2.33 4.60
C ILE A 231 -12.97 1.04 3.77
N SER A 232 -12.17 0.06 4.16
CA SER A 232 -11.82 -1.07 3.31
C SER A 232 -12.75 -2.26 3.45
N ASP A 233 -13.15 -2.87 2.35
CA ASP A 233 -13.90 -4.12 2.29
C ASP A 233 -12.99 -5.32 2.62
N ARG A 234 -11.76 -5.29 2.09
CA ARG A 234 -10.70 -6.26 2.36
C ARG A 234 -9.41 -5.56 2.72
N ILE A 235 -8.60 -6.24 3.52
CA ILE A 235 -7.27 -5.77 3.94
C ILE A 235 -6.20 -6.75 3.46
N ALA A 236 -5.14 -6.21 2.88
CA ALA A 236 -3.89 -6.91 2.57
C ALA A 236 -2.79 -6.37 3.50
N VAL A 237 -2.12 -7.26 4.23
CA VAL A 237 -1.03 -6.93 5.17
C VAL A 237 0.29 -7.25 4.50
N MET A 238 1.16 -6.25 4.36
CA MET A 238 2.44 -6.34 3.66
C MET A 238 3.61 -6.17 4.61
N TYR A 239 4.60 -7.06 4.51
CA TYR A 239 5.84 -7.01 5.29
C TYR A 239 7.05 -7.34 4.39
N LYS A 240 8.10 -6.48 4.44
CA LYS A 240 9.36 -6.66 3.67
C LYS A 240 9.12 -7.16 2.23
N GLY A 241 8.28 -6.48 1.47
CA GLY A 241 8.01 -6.76 0.05
C GLY A 241 6.99 -7.86 -0.25
N GLY A 242 6.53 -8.64 0.73
CA GLY A 242 5.57 -9.73 0.53
C GLY A 242 4.26 -9.54 1.28
N LEU A 243 3.22 -10.27 0.85
CA LEU A 243 1.96 -10.36 1.59
C LEU A 243 2.10 -11.37 2.72
N CYS A 244 1.72 -10.95 3.93
CA CYS A 244 1.60 -11.81 5.10
C CYS A 244 0.19 -12.38 5.23
N GLU A 245 -0.81 -11.55 4.97
CA GLU A 245 -2.20 -11.91 5.16
C GLU A 245 -3.08 -11.06 4.24
N ILE A 246 -4.16 -11.61 3.72
CA ILE A 246 -5.19 -10.90 2.95
C ILE A 246 -6.55 -11.51 3.23
N GLY A 247 -7.56 -10.68 3.50
CA GLY A 247 -8.90 -11.17 3.80
C GLY A 247 -9.92 -10.06 3.95
N VAL A 248 -11.17 -10.46 4.19
CA VAL A 248 -12.26 -9.55 4.53
C VAL A 248 -11.89 -8.78 5.80
N THR A 249 -12.13 -7.48 5.83
CA THR A 249 -11.73 -6.59 6.92
C THR A 249 -12.18 -7.12 8.29
N ALA A 250 -13.43 -7.53 8.42
CA ALA A 250 -13.97 -8.04 9.67
C ALA A 250 -13.26 -9.32 10.17
N GLU A 251 -12.84 -10.20 9.25
CA GLU A 251 -12.11 -11.43 9.60
C GLU A 251 -10.68 -11.13 10.04
N ILE A 252 -9.97 -10.25 9.31
CA ILE A 252 -8.62 -9.80 9.66
C ILE A 252 -8.60 -9.19 11.09
N LEU A 253 -9.59 -8.34 11.40
CA LEU A 253 -9.67 -7.67 12.70
C LEU A 253 -10.02 -8.62 13.85
N ARG A 254 -10.90 -9.60 13.60
CA ARG A 254 -11.38 -10.53 14.63
C ARG A 254 -10.47 -11.73 14.85
N ARG A 255 -9.89 -12.26 13.78
CA ARG A 255 -9.16 -13.54 13.75
C ARG A 255 -7.92 -13.45 12.85
N PRO A 256 -6.92 -12.63 13.21
CA PRO A 256 -5.68 -12.58 12.45
C PRO A 256 -5.03 -13.96 12.39
N ARG A 257 -4.47 -14.31 11.25
CA ARG A 257 -3.84 -15.60 10.96
C ARG A 257 -2.34 -15.51 10.80
N HIS A 258 -1.80 -14.30 10.86
CA HIS A 258 -0.36 -14.08 10.83
C HIS A 258 0.08 -13.29 12.07
N PRO A 259 1.16 -13.70 12.78
CA PRO A 259 1.64 -13.01 13.99
C PRO A 259 1.96 -11.52 13.81
N TYR A 260 2.37 -11.13 12.62
CA TYR A 260 2.59 -9.71 12.30
C TYR A 260 1.29 -8.91 12.27
N THR A 261 0.21 -9.48 11.72
CA THR A 261 -1.12 -8.86 11.74
C THR A 261 -1.63 -8.68 13.17
N GLU A 262 -1.45 -9.69 14.02
CA GLU A 262 -1.79 -9.60 15.45
C GLU A 262 -1.00 -8.50 16.15
N ALA A 263 0.31 -8.40 15.87
CA ALA A 263 1.15 -7.34 16.43
C ALA A 263 0.72 -5.93 15.99
N LEU A 264 0.32 -5.75 14.71
CA LEU A 264 -0.24 -4.49 14.22
C LEU A 264 -1.57 -4.14 14.93
N LEU A 265 -2.47 -5.12 15.10
CA LEU A 265 -3.74 -4.92 15.81
C LEU A 265 -3.53 -4.58 17.29
N SER A 266 -2.54 -5.19 17.92
CA SER A 266 -2.20 -4.92 19.32
C SER A 266 -1.76 -3.49 19.57
N SER A 267 -1.15 -2.84 18.56
CA SER A 267 -0.74 -1.43 18.65
C SER A 267 -1.93 -0.45 18.65
N LEU A 268 -3.07 -0.83 18.05
CA LEU A 268 -4.30 -0.01 18.05
C LEU A 268 -5.01 0.00 19.39
N SER A 269 -4.99 -1.12 20.12
CA SER A 269 -5.74 -1.29 21.38
C SER A 269 -5.15 -0.53 22.56
N VAL A 270 -4.02 0.15 22.41
CA VAL A 270 -3.41 0.95 23.49
C VAL A 270 -4.16 2.27 23.74
N VAL A 271 -5.04 2.69 22.83
CA VAL A 271 -5.77 3.96 22.93
C VAL A 271 -7.07 3.80 23.79
N ASP A 272 -7.61 2.60 23.93
CA ASP A 272 -8.79 2.33 24.76
C ASP A 272 -8.35 1.83 26.16
N SER A 273 -8.07 2.78 27.06
CA SER A 273 -7.47 2.59 28.39
C SER A 273 -8.45 2.21 29.49
N GLU A 274 -9.32 1.22 29.33
CA GLU A 274 -10.13 0.74 30.46
C GLU A 274 -10.12 -0.79 30.72
N ASN A 275 -9.24 -1.56 30.07
CA ASN A 275 -9.07 -2.99 30.38
C ASN A 275 -7.61 -3.37 30.57
N GLU A 276 -7.07 -3.04 31.74
CA GLU A 276 -5.67 -3.34 32.17
C GLU A 276 -5.35 -4.84 32.36
N SER A 277 -6.25 -5.76 32.04
CA SER A 277 -6.06 -7.19 32.32
C SER A 277 -5.61 -8.06 31.17
N ARG A 278 -5.13 -7.49 30.04
CA ARG A 278 -4.49 -8.24 28.95
C ARG A 278 -2.96 -8.07 28.97
N SER A 279 -2.31 -8.55 30.01
CA SER A 279 -0.85 -8.62 30.18
C SER A 279 -0.21 -9.72 29.31
N GLY A 280 -0.37 -9.65 28.01
CA GLY A 280 0.20 -10.62 27.06
C GLY A 280 0.27 -10.07 25.62
N ARG A 281 0.08 -8.74 25.46
CA ARG A 281 0.03 -8.13 24.13
C ARG A 281 1.39 -8.14 23.45
N LEU A 282 1.44 -8.65 22.23
CA LEU A 282 2.62 -8.61 21.39
C LEU A 282 3.01 -7.16 21.08
N ARG A 283 4.21 -6.77 21.47
CA ARG A 283 4.80 -5.50 21.04
C ARG A 283 5.63 -5.73 19.78
N LEU A 284 5.59 -4.80 18.84
CA LEU A 284 6.51 -4.78 17.71
C LEU A 284 7.93 -4.51 18.25
N PHE A 285 8.78 -5.56 18.32
CA PHE A 285 10.16 -5.44 18.74
C PHE A 285 11.06 -5.13 17.53
N GLY A 286 11.94 -4.14 17.69
CA GLY A 286 12.96 -3.76 16.71
C GLY A 286 12.46 -2.89 15.56
N SER A 287 13.36 -2.08 15.02
CA SER A 287 13.17 -1.34 13.76
C SER A 287 13.30 -2.29 12.57
N ILE A 288 12.68 -1.95 11.43
CA ILE A 288 13.05 -2.53 10.14
C ILE A 288 14.37 -1.88 9.76
N GLU A 289 15.49 -2.41 10.27
CA GLU A 289 16.75 -2.12 9.62
C GLU A 289 16.74 -2.78 8.26
N ALA A 290 17.13 -2.02 7.25
CA ALA A 290 17.28 -2.52 5.88
C ALA A 290 18.55 -3.40 5.85
N GLU A 291 18.50 -4.55 6.52
CA GLU A 291 19.49 -5.58 6.31
C GLU A 291 19.23 -6.20 4.93
N ASP A 292 20.19 -5.98 4.06
CA ASP A 292 20.23 -6.41 2.65
C ASP A 292 20.41 -7.94 2.49
N GLU A 293 20.07 -8.75 3.47
CA GLU A 293 20.14 -10.19 3.35
C GLU A 293 18.96 -10.73 2.55
N GLN A 294 19.27 -11.58 1.57
CA GLN A 294 18.27 -12.42 0.93
C GLN A 294 17.55 -13.19 2.04
N ILE A 295 16.30 -12.76 2.33
CA ILE A 295 15.50 -13.37 3.38
C ILE A 295 15.22 -14.81 2.95
N SER A 296 15.90 -15.77 3.58
CA SER A 296 15.52 -17.18 3.51
C SER A 296 14.37 -17.42 4.49
N GLY A 297 13.41 -18.24 4.13
CA GLY A 297 12.30 -18.58 5.00
C GLY A 297 11.23 -17.49 5.16
N CYS A 298 10.57 -17.48 6.32
CA CYS A 298 9.51 -16.54 6.63
C CYS A 298 10.09 -15.14 6.83
N ARG A 299 9.53 -14.13 6.16
CA ARG A 299 10.00 -12.73 6.21
C ARG A 299 9.95 -12.14 7.62
N TYR A 300 9.00 -12.59 8.45
CA TYR A 300 8.80 -12.11 9.83
C TYR A 300 9.55 -12.93 10.88
N GLN A 301 10.30 -13.98 10.49
CA GLN A 301 10.92 -14.96 11.41
C GLN A 301 11.76 -14.33 12.53
N ALA A 302 12.55 -13.29 12.22
CA ALA A 302 13.43 -12.67 13.19
C ALA A 302 12.71 -11.93 14.33
N ARG A 303 11.44 -11.53 14.09
CA ARG A 303 10.60 -10.79 15.05
C ARG A 303 9.39 -11.61 15.53
N CYS A 304 9.26 -12.85 15.03
CA CYS A 304 8.09 -13.69 15.30
C CYS A 304 8.20 -14.37 16.68
N PRO A 305 7.30 -14.10 17.63
CA PRO A 305 7.32 -14.75 18.93
C PRO A 305 6.84 -16.19 18.88
N TYR A 306 6.21 -16.63 17.77
CA TYR A 306 5.66 -17.96 17.57
C TYR A 306 6.44 -18.78 16.54
N LYS A 307 7.75 -18.55 16.45
CA LYS A 307 8.62 -19.24 15.48
C LYS A 307 8.57 -20.76 15.66
N VAL A 308 8.23 -21.48 14.56
CA VAL A 308 8.08 -22.94 14.53
C VAL A 308 9.41 -23.60 14.09
N GLY A 309 10.50 -23.38 14.84
CA GLY A 309 11.78 -24.01 14.57
C GLY A 309 12.40 -23.63 13.20
N ALA A 310 13.22 -24.51 12.66
CA ALA A 310 14.02 -24.30 11.45
C ALA A 310 13.19 -24.06 10.16
N ILE A 311 11.96 -24.52 10.10
CA ILE A 311 11.10 -24.32 8.92
C ILE A 311 10.85 -22.83 8.64
N CYS A 312 10.71 -22.01 9.71
CA CYS A 312 10.55 -20.57 9.56
C CYS A 312 11.81 -19.88 9.03
N GLU A 313 12.99 -20.49 9.20
CA GLU A 313 14.27 -19.94 8.74
C GLU A 313 14.60 -20.32 7.30
N THR A 314 14.15 -21.50 6.87
CA THR A 314 14.60 -22.11 5.62
C THR A 314 13.55 -22.11 4.53
N VAL A 315 12.25 -22.11 4.88
CA VAL A 315 11.15 -22.24 3.92
C VAL A 315 10.26 -21.00 3.97
N THR A 316 10.12 -20.31 2.84
CA THR A 316 9.16 -19.21 2.70
C THR A 316 7.74 -19.77 2.68
N PRO A 317 6.86 -19.40 3.63
CA PRO A 317 5.50 -19.90 3.64
C PRO A 317 4.73 -19.34 2.43
N PRO A 318 4.05 -20.20 1.65
CA PRO A 318 3.17 -19.71 0.58
C PRO A 318 1.94 -19.01 1.16
N LEU A 319 1.40 -18.04 0.43
CA LEU A 319 0.10 -17.45 0.75
C LEU A 319 -0.99 -18.50 0.49
N ARG A 320 -1.45 -19.19 1.53
CA ARG A 320 -2.46 -20.25 1.46
C ARG A 320 -3.83 -19.76 1.91
N GLN A 321 -4.87 -20.23 1.25
CA GLN A 321 -6.25 -19.97 1.67
C GLN A 321 -6.54 -20.74 2.96
N ILE A 322 -7.01 -20.05 3.99
CA ILE A 322 -7.35 -20.61 5.31
C ILE A 322 -8.86 -20.77 5.44
N SER A 323 -9.60 -19.79 4.94
CA SER A 323 -11.06 -19.83 4.83
C SER A 323 -11.49 -19.08 3.56
N GLN A 324 -12.77 -19.12 3.23
CA GLN A 324 -13.27 -18.41 2.06
C GLN A 324 -12.94 -16.91 2.14
N GLY A 325 -12.17 -16.43 1.15
CA GLY A 325 -11.75 -15.02 1.07
C GLY A 325 -10.67 -14.60 2.10
N HIS A 326 -10.05 -15.54 2.84
CA HIS A 326 -9.00 -15.25 3.81
C HIS A 326 -7.78 -16.15 3.58
N SER A 327 -6.62 -15.54 3.34
CA SER A 327 -5.34 -16.22 3.09
C SER A 327 -4.24 -15.65 3.96
N ALA A 328 -3.30 -16.51 4.39
CA ALA A 328 -2.12 -16.07 5.14
C ALA A 328 -0.85 -16.86 4.73
N ALA A 329 0.29 -16.19 4.82
CA ALA A 329 1.62 -16.75 4.54
C ALA A 329 2.33 -17.07 5.87
N CYS A 330 1.88 -18.11 6.56
CA CYS A 330 2.42 -18.54 7.85
C CYS A 330 2.51 -20.07 7.92
N HIS A 331 3.51 -20.59 8.65
CA HIS A 331 3.65 -22.02 8.95
C HIS A 331 2.73 -22.47 10.09
N LEU A 332 2.24 -21.55 10.92
CA LEU A 332 1.25 -21.83 11.94
C LEU A 332 -0.12 -22.13 11.31
N GLU A 333 -0.87 -23.04 11.89
CA GLU A 333 -2.27 -23.30 11.52
C GLU A 333 -3.20 -22.20 12.08
N SER A 334 -2.87 -21.70 13.28
CA SER A 334 -3.58 -20.59 13.93
C SER A 334 -2.63 -19.80 14.82
N VAL A 335 -2.86 -18.51 14.95
CA VAL A 335 -2.16 -17.67 15.94
C VAL A 335 -2.82 -17.89 17.30
N PRO A 336 -2.03 -18.15 18.37
CA PRO A 336 -2.59 -18.37 19.70
C PRO A 336 -3.31 -17.12 20.23
N ALA A 337 -4.56 -17.26 20.64
CA ALA A 337 -5.41 -16.13 21.07
C ALA A 337 -4.91 -15.37 22.32
N ASN A 338 -3.95 -15.94 23.07
CA ASN A 338 -3.53 -15.43 24.40
C ASN A 338 -2.03 -15.12 24.52
N GLY A 339 -1.31 -14.94 23.43
CA GLY A 339 0.13 -14.60 23.49
C GLY A 339 1.03 -15.72 24.04
N VAL A 340 0.46 -16.89 24.35
CA VAL A 340 1.23 -18.05 24.84
C VAL A 340 1.64 -18.88 23.65
N ALA A 341 2.94 -18.93 23.34
CA ALA A 341 3.47 -19.83 22.33
C ALA A 341 3.04 -21.28 22.64
N PRO A 342 2.54 -22.06 21.66
CA PRO A 342 2.31 -23.47 21.88
C PRO A 342 3.62 -24.10 22.35
N SER A 343 3.58 -24.83 23.48
CA SER A 343 4.72 -25.54 23.99
C SER A 343 5.07 -26.68 23.01
N TYR A 344 5.91 -26.37 22.04
CA TYR A 344 6.56 -27.41 21.28
C TYR A 344 7.60 -28.05 22.21
N ALA A 345 7.27 -29.24 22.72
CA ALA A 345 8.19 -30.07 23.48
C ALA A 345 9.51 -30.16 22.70
N ASN A 346 10.59 -29.69 23.35
CA ASN A 346 11.95 -29.95 22.83
C ASN A 346 12.07 -31.46 22.58
N PRO A 347 12.52 -31.92 21.41
CA PRO A 347 12.88 -33.31 21.26
C PRO A 347 13.97 -33.62 22.31
N PRO A 348 13.94 -34.84 22.92
CA PRO A 348 14.91 -35.19 23.92
C PRO A 348 16.32 -35.08 23.31
N ARG A 349 17.21 -34.39 23.99
CA ARG A 349 18.64 -34.37 23.63
C ARG A 349 19.17 -35.81 23.79
N SER A 350 19.49 -36.44 22.69
CA SER A 350 20.29 -37.69 22.65
C SER A 350 21.78 -37.35 22.63
#